data_ea8beff4f389dda8b36287883994985d
#
_entry.id   ea8beff4f389dda8b36287883994985d
#
_cell.length_a   1.000
_cell.length_b   1.000
_cell.length_c   1.000
_cell.angle_alpha   90.00
_cell.angle_beta   90.00
_cell.angle_gamma   90.00
#
_symmetry.space_group_name_H-M   'P 1'
#
loop_
_entity.id
_entity.type
_entity.pdbx_description
1 polymer ?
#
loop_
_entity_poly.entity_id
_entity_poly.type
_entity_poly.pdbx_seq_one_letter_code
_entity_poly.pdbx_strand_id
1 'polypeptide(L)'
;MNTKLLFAALLCTTNAYASCGSSFCSVNTHWDTQGLVNDDTLRVDLRYSYAKADTLRGGSSKISPAQPAGSDTEIENLRTINQMLDLDLDYSITPKWNVAMDMPLVMRDHTHTFDSSISGPFVQESKFNGQGDVRVAAKYKFDSAEHHAGSGMSLGIKLPTGAIDKTMTPPDPANPTTPYALERSAQPGTGSTDMLLGAYYHNDIEDSPWGWFASGLLQSAVSTRDDYRPGNSFNLDLGAHYPFSPALTGLLQLNAQFKYRDTGLNANPASGGHSLNLSPGLSFVVAPKTNLYGFVQVALLQYANIDPADPGAGQLTAPWSFAVGVNHSY
;
A
#
# COMPACT_ATOMS: atom_id res chain seq x y z
N MET A 1 28.61 40.56 39.33
CA MET A 1 29.02 39.33 38.61
C MET A 1 27.80 38.87 37.77
N ASN A 2 27.76 39.33 36.51
CA ASN A 2 26.60 39.10 35.63
C ASN A 2 26.92 37.90 34.72
N THR A 3 26.24 36.76 34.96
CA THR A 3 26.33 35.58 34.12
C THR A 3 25.26 35.68 33.04
N LYS A 4 25.67 36.01 31.80
CA LYS A 4 24.82 35.97 30.63
C LYS A 4 24.72 34.52 30.18
N LEU A 5 23.53 33.88 30.36
CA LEU A 5 23.19 32.62 29.70
C LEU A 5 22.96 32.90 28.19
N LEU A 6 23.85 32.40 27.35
CA LEU A 6 23.63 32.29 25.92
C LEU A 6 22.68 31.11 25.68
N PHE A 7 21.44 31.39 25.30
CA PHE A 7 20.54 30.42 24.67
C PHE A 7 21.01 30.25 23.23
N ALA A 8 21.71 29.16 22.94
CA ALA A 8 21.93 28.72 21.58
C ALA A 8 20.61 28.11 21.06
N ALA A 9 19.87 28.89 20.28
CA ALA A 9 18.74 28.36 19.50
C ALA A 9 19.30 27.40 18.43
N LEU A 10 19.14 26.08 18.64
CA LEU A 10 19.31 25.09 17.60
C LEU A 10 18.19 25.33 16.59
N LEU A 11 18.53 25.98 15.48
CA LEU A 11 17.67 26.01 14.29
C LEU A 11 17.67 24.57 13.70
N CYS A 12 16.70 23.77 14.10
CA CYS A 12 16.34 22.57 13.36
C CYS A 12 15.80 23.02 12.02
N THR A 13 16.61 22.95 10.98
CA THR A 13 16.14 23.04 9.59
C THR A 13 15.34 21.78 9.33
N THR A 14 14.01 21.87 9.44
CA THR A 14 13.12 20.81 9.00
C THR A 14 13.13 20.81 7.47
N ASN A 15 13.86 19.88 6.88
CA ASN A 15 13.77 19.63 5.45
C ASN A 15 12.35 19.14 5.15
N ALA A 16 11.59 19.90 4.36
CA ALA A 16 10.27 19.51 3.89
C ALA A 16 10.46 18.53 2.72
N TYR A 17 10.05 17.28 2.92
CA TYR A 17 10.08 16.25 1.88
C TYR A 17 8.65 16.00 1.39
N ALA A 18 8.46 15.98 0.08
CA ALA A 18 7.23 15.49 -0.54
C ALA A 18 7.16 13.95 -0.47
N SER A 19 5.96 13.35 -0.49
CA SER A 19 5.83 11.89 -0.41
C SER A 19 5.98 11.23 -1.78
N CYS A 20 6.78 10.17 -1.84
CA CYS A 20 7.19 9.49 -3.07
C CYS A 20 6.10 8.67 -3.80
N GLY A 21 4.82 8.76 -3.42
CA GLY A 21 3.74 8.06 -4.12
C GLY A 21 3.86 6.53 -4.05
N SER A 22 4.00 5.98 -2.84
CA SER A 22 4.18 4.53 -2.59
C SER A 22 2.90 3.69 -2.72
N SER A 23 1.85 4.22 -3.36
CA SER A 23 0.57 3.54 -3.52
C SER A 23 0.66 2.32 -4.44
N PHE A 24 0.03 1.22 -4.04
CA PHE A 24 -0.18 0.03 -4.86
C PHE A 24 -1.66 -0.15 -5.18
N CYS A 25 -1.98 -1.15 -6.02
CA CYS A 25 -3.36 -1.57 -6.25
C CYS A 25 -3.95 -2.14 -4.96
N SER A 26 -5.09 -1.61 -4.52
CA SER A 26 -5.74 -1.95 -3.26
C SER A 26 -6.86 -2.98 -3.40
N VAL A 27 -6.94 -3.65 -4.53
CA VAL A 27 -7.97 -4.67 -4.78
C VAL A 27 -7.83 -5.81 -3.78
N ASN A 28 -8.94 -6.19 -3.15
CA ASN A 28 -8.99 -7.37 -2.30
C ASN A 28 -9.01 -8.64 -3.16
N THR A 29 -8.05 -9.55 -2.93
CA THR A 29 -7.95 -10.87 -3.58
C THR A 29 -7.96 -12.02 -2.57
N HIS A 30 -8.39 -11.77 -1.34
CA HIS A 30 -8.64 -12.83 -0.37
C HIS A 30 -10.00 -13.51 -0.68
N TRP A 31 -9.98 -14.47 -1.58
CA TRP A 31 -11.16 -15.11 -2.17
C TRP A 31 -12.07 -15.80 -1.16
N ASP A 32 -11.49 -16.32 -0.07
CA ASP A 32 -12.22 -16.90 1.06
C ASP A 32 -13.13 -15.89 1.77
N THR A 33 -12.69 -14.63 1.83
CA THR A 33 -13.48 -13.56 2.44
C THR A 33 -14.60 -13.04 1.54
N GLN A 34 -14.59 -13.45 0.27
CA GLN A 34 -15.55 -13.04 -0.77
C GLN A 34 -16.58 -14.13 -1.10
N GLY A 35 -16.48 -15.30 -0.48
CA GLY A 35 -17.37 -16.44 -0.77
C GLY A 35 -17.08 -17.14 -2.10
N LEU A 36 -15.94 -16.85 -2.74
CA LEU A 36 -15.60 -17.35 -4.09
C LEU A 36 -14.75 -18.62 -4.10
N VAL A 37 -14.48 -19.22 -2.95
CA VAL A 37 -13.70 -20.46 -2.83
C VAL A 37 -14.35 -21.46 -1.91
N ASN A 38 -14.17 -22.75 -2.25
CA ASN A 38 -14.58 -23.87 -1.42
C ASN A 38 -13.63 -24.12 -0.25
N ASP A 39 -14.00 -25.02 0.67
CA ASP A 39 -13.20 -25.42 1.85
C ASP A 39 -12.03 -26.34 1.44
N ASP A 40 -11.11 -25.84 0.62
CA ASP A 40 -9.89 -26.54 0.23
C ASP A 40 -8.82 -26.40 1.33
N THR A 41 -7.90 -27.39 1.39
CA THR A 41 -6.87 -27.42 2.46
C THR A 41 -5.80 -26.35 2.29
N LEU A 42 -5.36 -26.13 1.07
CA LEU A 42 -4.32 -25.15 0.75
C LEU A 42 -4.73 -24.35 -0.48
N ARG A 43 -4.63 -23.04 -0.40
CA ARG A 43 -4.74 -22.17 -1.56
C ARG A 43 -3.44 -21.39 -1.74
N VAL A 44 -3.01 -21.29 -2.99
CA VAL A 44 -1.88 -20.51 -3.45
C VAL A 44 -2.37 -19.47 -4.43
N ASP A 45 -2.10 -18.19 -4.17
CA ASP A 45 -2.40 -17.09 -5.08
C ASP A 45 -1.12 -16.37 -5.45
N LEU A 46 -0.89 -16.16 -6.74
CA LEU A 46 0.22 -15.36 -7.26
C LEU A 46 -0.34 -14.18 -8.03
N ARG A 47 -0.12 -12.98 -7.51
CA ARG A 47 -0.66 -11.73 -8.04
C ARG A 47 0.46 -10.77 -8.44
N TYR A 48 0.37 -10.25 -9.65
CA TYR A 48 1.15 -9.08 -10.09
C TYR A 48 0.28 -7.83 -10.08
N SER A 49 0.76 -6.74 -9.52
CA SER A 49 0.11 -5.44 -9.53
C SER A 49 1.04 -4.34 -10.05
N TYR A 50 0.43 -3.33 -10.68
CA TYR A 50 1.10 -2.17 -11.25
C TYR A 50 0.33 -0.89 -10.91
N ALA A 51 1.05 0.14 -10.46
CA ALA A 51 0.53 1.48 -10.28
C ALA A 51 1.59 2.51 -10.67
N LYS A 52 1.18 3.52 -11.44
CA LYS A 52 2.04 4.66 -11.80
C LYS A 52 1.54 5.90 -11.07
N ALA A 53 2.28 6.36 -10.07
CA ALA A 53 2.03 7.61 -9.37
C ALA A 53 2.79 8.74 -10.09
N ASP A 54 2.06 9.54 -10.85
CA ASP A 54 2.59 10.67 -11.65
C ASP A 54 1.71 11.92 -11.55
N THR A 55 0.77 11.92 -10.62
CA THR A 55 -0.12 13.06 -10.38
C THR A 55 0.16 13.61 -8.99
N LEU A 56 0.78 14.80 -8.92
CA LEU A 56 1.04 15.48 -7.65
C LEU A 56 -0.26 16.05 -7.10
N ARG A 57 -0.57 15.75 -5.83
CA ARG A 57 -1.74 16.25 -5.12
C ARG A 57 -1.38 16.91 -3.79
N GLY A 58 -2.11 17.98 -3.49
CA GLY A 58 -2.22 18.58 -2.17
C GLY A 58 -3.70 18.64 -1.77
N GLY A 59 -4.08 17.93 -0.72
CA GLY A 59 -5.50 17.71 -0.43
C GLY A 59 -6.18 16.93 -1.55
N SER A 60 -7.36 17.35 -1.96
CA SER A 60 -8.12 16.76 -3.08
C SER A 60 -7.70 17.31 -4.45
N SER A 61 -6.90 18.36 -4.50
CA SER A 61 -6.56 19.08 -5.73
C SER A 61 -5.27 18.57 -6.34
N LYS A 62 -5.17 18.58 -7.67
CA LYS A 62 -3.89 18.50 -8.34
C LYS A 62 -3.14 19.81 -8.12
N ILE A 63 -1.87 19.72 -7.80
CA ILE A 63 -0.99 20.87 -7.62
C ILE A 63 0.19 20.79 -8.59
N SER A 64 0.80 21.94 -8.87
CA SER A 64 2.06 21.99 -9.59
C SER A 64 3.21 21.83 -8.59
N PRO A 65 4.32 21.19 -8.99
CA PRO A 65 5.51 21.13 -8.16
C PRO A 65 5.98 22.53 -7.77
N ALA A 66 6.55 22.66 -6.57
CA ALA A 66 7.21 23.89 -6.16
C ALA A 66 8.35 24.22 -7.14
N GLN A 67 8.63 25.52 -7.34
CA GLN A 67 9.78 25.93 -8.13
C GLN A 67 11.05 25.70 -7.30
N PRO A 68 12.15 25.19 -7.90
CA PRO A 68 13.42 25.09 -7.22
C PRO A 68 13.87 26.44 -6.64
N ALA A 69 14.28 26.43 -5.38
CA ALA A 69 14.68 27.63 -4.65
C ALA A 69 16.11 27.58 -4.10
N GLY A 70 16.89 26.55 -4.43
CA GLY A 70 18.23 26.33 -3.90
C GLY A 70 18.24 25.95 -2.42
N SER A 71 17.24 25.17 -2.00
CA SER A 71 16.98 24.88 -0.58
C SER A 71 17.49 23.53 -0.12
N ASP A 72 18.20 22.78 -0.95
CA ASP A 72 18.67 21.40 -0.69
C ASP A 72 17.49 20.47 -0.33
N THR A 73 16.39 20.57 -1.11
CA THR A 73 15.16 19.83 -0.91
C THR A 73 14.79 18.97 -2.12
N GLU A 74 13.98 17.95 -1.84
CA GLU A 74 13.37 17.09 -2.83
C GLU A 74 12.07 17.70 -3.38
N ILE A 75 11.87 17.62 -4.70
CA ILE A 75 10.67 18.10 -5.39
C ILE A 75 10.03 16.93 -6.14
N GLU A 76 8.85 16.55 -5.69
CA GLU A 76 8.07 15.49 -6.32
C GLU A 76 7.40 15.98 -7.62
N ASN A 77 8.11 15.91 -8.71
CA ASN A 77 7.66 16.43 -9.99
C ASN A 77 7.66 15.42 -11.14
N LEU A 78 8.11 14.20 -10.90
CA LEU A 78 8.24 13.19 -11.95
C LEU A 78 7.31 12.00 -11.72
N ARG A 79 7.83 10.87 -11.21
CA ARG A 79 6.99 9.68 -11.07
C ARG A 79 7.54 8.66 -10.08
N THR A 80 6.61 7.82 -9.61
CA THR A 80 6.94 6.53 -8.99
C THR A 80 6.17 5.43 -9.72
N ILE A 81 6.88 4.46 -10.29
CA ILE A 81 6.28 3.23 -10.81
C ILE A 81 6.39 2.18 -9.71
N ASN A 82 5.25 1.72 -9.24
CA ASN A 82 5.14 0.67 -8.24
C ASN A 82 4.68 -0.61 -8.91
N GLN A 83 5.45 -1.67 -8.78
CA GLN A 83 5.10 -3.01 -9.21
C GLN A 83 5.29 -3.95 -8.02
N MET A 84 4.43 -4.93 -7.88
CA MET A 84 4.51 -5.89 -6.80
C MET A 84 4.09 -7.26 -7.31
N LEU A 85 4.88 -8.26 -6.95
CA LEU A 85 4.52 -9.66 -7.11
C LEU A 85 4.25 -10.20 -5.71
N ASP A 86 2.98 -10.54 -5.43
CA ASP A 86 2.56 -11.11 -4.15
C ASP A 86 2.37 -12.61 -4.28
N LEU A 87 2.92 -13.36 -3.34
CA LEU A 87 2.62 -14.76 -3.13
C LEU A 87 1.83 -14.90 -1.83
N ASP A 88 0.53 -15.21 -1.96
CA ASP A 88 -0.37 -15.49 -0.86
C ASP A 88 -0.56 -16.99 -0.69
N LEU A 89 -0.35 -17.48 0.53
CA LEU A 89 -0.62 -18.84 0.94
C LEU A 89 -1.71 -18.82 2.00
N ASP A 90 -2.76 -19.62 1.85
CA ASP A 90 -3.83 -19.78 2.83
C ASP A 90 -4.02 -21.27 3.12
N TYR A 91 -3.77 -21.68 4.37
CA TYR A 91 -3.83 -23.06 4.80
C TYR A 91 -4.93 -23.25 5.83
N SER A 92 -5.88 -24.14 5.54
CA SER A 92 -6.97 -24.51 6.44
C SER A 92 -6.51 -25.59 7.40
N ILE A 93 -6.26 -25.21 8.67
CA ILE A 93 -5.89 -26.15 9.75
C ILE A 93 -7.11 -26.95 10.17
N THR A 94 -8.28 -26.33 10.21
CA THR A 94 -9.59 -26.92 10.48
C THR A 94 -10.64 -26.21 9.64
N PRO A 95 -11.89 -26.69 9.54
CA PRO A 95 -12.95 -25.95 8.84
C PRO A 95 -13.16 -24.51 9.31
N LYS A 96 -12.75 -24.19 10.58
CA LYS A 96 -12.92 -22.85 11.17
C LYS A 96 -11.63 -22.03 11.25
N TRP A 97 -10.47 -22.67 11.23
CA TRP A 97 -9.20 -21.99 11.43
C TRP A 97 -8.30 -22.10 10.20
N ASN A 98 -7.89 -20.96 9.68
CA ASN A 98 -6.91 -20.85 8.60
C ASN A 98 -5.69 -20.05 9.08
N VAL A 99 -4.54 -20.32 8.49
CA VAL A 99 -3.35 -19.47 8.57
C VAL A 99 -3.02 -18.96 7.17
N ALA A 100 -2.91 -17.65 7.04
CA ALA A 100 -2.52 -17.00 5.81
C ALA A 100 -1.13 -16.39 5.92
N MET A 101 -0.36 -16.42 4.84
CA MET A 101 0.93 -15.76 4.69
C MET A 101 0.97 -15.00 3.37
N ASP A 102 1.37 -13.74 3.41
CA ASP A 102 1.56 -12.85 2.26
C ASP A 102 3.05 -12.48 2.16
N MET A 103 3.65 -12.69 0.99
CA MET A 103 5.08 -12.47 0.73
C MET A 103 5.24 -11.56 -0.49
N PRO A 104 5.34 -10.24 -0.31
CA PRO A 104 5.47 -9.30 -1.40
C PRO A 104 6.92 -9.18 -1.90
N LEU A 105 7.10 -9.19 -3.22
CA LEU A 105 8.30 -8.74 -3.91
C LEU A 105 8.01 -7.37 -4.54
N VAL A 106 8.62 -6.34 -4.00
CA VAL A 106 8.42 -4.94 -4.43
C VAL A 106 9.46 -4.59 -5.49
N MET A 107 8.99 -4.09 -6.62
CA MET A 107 9.80 -3.52 -7.70
C MET A 107 9.39 -2.06 -7.85
N ARG A 108 10.33 -1.14 -7.72
CA ARG A 108 10.05 0.30 -7.76
C ARG A 108 11.04 1.03 -8.64
N ASP A 109 10.53 1.99 -9.40
CA ASP A 109 11.29 2.97 -10.16
C ASP A 109 10.75 4.35 -9.75
N HIS A 110 11.50 5.04 -8.89
CA HIS A 110 11.16 6.35 -8.37
C HIS A 110 12.11 7.40 -8.94
N THR A 111 11.57 8.52 -9.40
CA THR A 111 12.33 9.61 -9.99
C THR A 111 11.75 10.94 -9.54
N HIS A 112 12.61 11.82 -9.02
CA HIS A 112 12.26 13.17 -8.62
C HIS A 112 13.34 14.19 -9.02
N THR A 113 13.09 15.48 -8.82
CA THR A 113 14.11 16.53 -8.89
C THR A 113 14.59 16.85 -7.49
N PHE A 114 15.91 16.89 -7.30
CA PHE A 114 16.52 17.44 -6.11
C PHE A 114 17.00 18.88 -6.41
N ASP A 115 16.67 19.81 -5.53
CA ASP A 115 17.08 21.21 -5.64
C ASP A 115 18.32 21.45 -4.80
N SER A 116 19.48 21.49 -5.44
CA SER A 116 20.76 21.69 -4.76
C SER A 116 21.17 23.16 -4.74
N SER A 117 21.52 23.66 -3.55
CA SER A 117 22.08 24.99 -3.38
C SER A 117 23.46 25.19 -4.03
N ILE A 118 24.15 24.08 -4.37
CA ILE A 118 25.49 24.11 -4.99
C ILE A 118 25.41 24.02 -6.51
N SER A 119 24.63 23.06 -7.04
CA SER A 119 24.61 22.75 -8.48
C SER A 119 23.31 23.16 -9.18
N GLY A 120 22.32 23.67 -8.43
CA GLY A 120 20.96 23.84 -8.91
C GLY A 120 20.21 22.51 -9.02
N PRO A 121 19.01 22.52 -9.62
CA PRO A 121 18.16 21.33 -9.68
C PRO A 121 18.75 20.27 -10.60
N PHE A 122 18.69 18.99 -10.15
CA PHE A 122 19.06 17.82 -10.92
C PHE A 122 18.13 16.64 -10.62
N VAL A 123 18.07 15.68 -11.54
CA VAL A 123 17.19 14.50 -11.40
C VAL A 123 17.90 13.42 -10.61
N GLN A 124 17.21 12.88 -9.62
CA GLN A 124 17.61 11.68 -8.89
C GLN A 124 16.66 10.53 -9.20
N GLU A 125 17.18 9.31 -9.14
CA GLU A 125 16.40 8.10 -9.33
C GLU A 125 16.76 7.03 -8.29
N SER A 126 15.80 6.19 -7.94
CA SER A 126 15.99 4.95 -7.20
C SER A 126 15.22 3.83 -7.89
N LYS A 127 15.96 2.82 -8.34
CA LYS A 127 15.38 1.66 -9.00
C LYS A 127 15.84 0.39 -8.32
N PHE A 128 14.90 -0.41 -7.83
CA PHE A 128 15.23 -1.63 -7.11
C PHE A 128 14.16 -2.71 -7.25
N ASN A 129 14.60 -3.95 -6.96
CA ASN A 129 13.76 -5.08 -6.63
C ASN A 129 14.13 -5.52 -5.21
N GLY A 130 13.14 -5.82 -4.39
CA GLY A 130 13.40 -6.24 -3.00
C GLY A 130 12.20 -6.92 -2.38
N GLN A 131 12.46 -7.84 -1.46
CA GLN A 131 11.41 -8.39 -0.62
C GLN A 131 10.81 -7.27 0.23
N GLY A 132 9.48 -7.25 0.32
CA GLY A 132 8.77 -6.38 1.24
C GLY A 132 8.56 -7.02 2.62
N ASP A 133 7.73 -6.40 3.43
CA ASP A 133 7.41 -6.92 4.76
C ASP A 133 6.41 -8.07 4.65
N VAL A 134 6.79 -9.25 5.15
CA VAL A 134 5.94 -10.45 5.19
C VAL A 134 4.82 -10.25 6.22
N ARG A 135 3.61 -10.71 5.87
CA ARG A 135 2.45 -10.73 6.77
C ARG A 135 2.04 -12.16 7.05
N VAL A 136 1.66 -12.44 8.30
CA VAL A 136 1.10 -13.72 8.72
C VAL A 136 -0.13 -13.45 9.55
N ALA A 137 -1.23 -14.15 9.27
CA ALA A 137 -2.49 -13.98 9.99
C ALA A 137 -3.18 -15.32 10.26
N ALA A 138 -3.73 -15.47 11.45
CA ALA A 138 -4.72 -16.49 11.76
C ALA A 138 -6.11 -15.93 11.46
N LYS A 139 -6.92 -16.72 10.77
CA LYS A 139 -8.31 -16.39 10.40
C LYS A 139 -9.25 -17.37 11.10
N TYR A 140 -10.33 -16.85 11.65
CA TYR A 140 -11.40 -17.65 12.25
C TYR A 140 -12.70 -17.42 11.51
N LYS A 141 -13.32 -18.48 11.03
CA LYS A 141 -14.65 -18.49 10.39
C LYS A 141 -15.71 -18.74 11.45
N PHE A 142 -16.70 -17.86 11.54
CA PHE A 142 -17.87 -18.06 12.40
C PHE A 142 -18.82 -19.07 11.77
N ASP A 143 -19.58 -19.79 12.62
CA ASP A 143 -20.66 -20.61 12.12
C ASP A 143 -21.76 -19.73 11.51
N SER A 144 -22.19 -20.05 10.31
CA SER A 144 -23.34 -19.42 9.70
C SER A 144 -24.57 -20.31 9.86
N ALA A 145 -25.69 -19.71 10.26
CA ALA A 145 -26.99 -20.39 10.22
C ALA A 145 -27.54 -20.52 8.80
N GLU A 146 -26.99 -19.73 7.87
CA GLU A 146 -27.40 -19.67 6.47
C GLU A 146 -26.30 -20.27 5.60
N HIS A 147 -26.68 -21.22 4.72
CA HIS A 147 -25.72 -21.89 3.82
C HIS A 147 -25.08 -20.97 2.78
N HIS A 148 -25.64 -19.75 2.60
CA HIS A 148 -25.25 -18.80 1.55
C HIS A 148 -24.41 -17.62 2.10
N ALA A 149 -24.19 -17.57 3.41
CA ALA A 149 -23.46 -16.48 4.03
C ALA A 149 -22.28 -17.00 4.86
N GLY A 150 -21.21 -16.21 4.93
CA GLY A 150 -20.08 -16.49 5.79
C GLY A 150 -19.52 -15.21 6.41
N SER A 151 -18.91 -15.35 7.57
CA SER A 151 -18.26 -14.25 8.26
C SER A 151 -17.08 -14.76 9.06
N GLY A 152 -16.15 -13.86 9.39
CA GLY A 152 -15.00 -14.20 10.19
C GLY A 152 -14.17 -13.01 10.59
N MET A 153 -13.13 -13.30 11.35
CA MET A 153 -12.13 -12.34 11.81
C MET A 153 -10.73 -12.86 11.53
N SER A 154 -9.78 -11.96 11.41
CA SER A 154 -8.36 -12.28 11.32
C SER A 154 -7.55 -11.47 12.32
N LEU A 155 -6.54 -12.11 12.89
CA LEU A 155 -5.52 -11.46 13.70
C LEU A 155 -4.16 -11.83 13.12
N GLY A 156 -3.35 -10.83 12.82
CA GLY A 156 -2.06 -11.05 12.16
C GLY A 156 -0.97 -10.11 12.61
N ILE A 157 0.18 -10.35 12.05
CA ILE A 157 1.39 -9.57 12.26
C ILE A 157 2.10 -9.34 10.93
N LYS A 158 2.52 -8.11 10.69
CA LYS A 158 3.49 -7.77 9.63
C LYS A 158 4.88 -7.75 10.25
N LEU A 159 5.82 -8.47 9.66
CA LEU A 159 7.20 -8.59 10.10
C LEU A 159 8.11 -7.65 9.30
N PRO A 160 9.12 -7.01 9.93
CA PRO A 160 10.03 -6.08 9.26
C PRO A 160 11.10 -6.82 8.43
N THR A 161 10.68 -7.61 7.46
CA THR A 161 11.57 -8.43 6.61
C THR A 161 12.10 -7.69 5.40
N GLY A 162 11.43 -6.61 4.99
CA GLY A 162 11.80 -5.80 3.85
C GLY A 162 13.00 -4.89 4.13
N ALA A 163 13.81 -4.64 3.10
CA ALA A 163 14.94 -3.73 3.20
C ALA A 163 14.48 -2.27 3.38
N ILE A 164 15.32 -1.48 4.09
CA ILE A 164 15.07 -0.07 4.40
C ILE A 164 16.27 0.82 4.09
N ASP A 165 17.17 0.36 3.25
CA ASP A 165 18.49 0.92 2.96
C ASP A 165 18.68 1.36 1.50
N LYS A 166 17.60 1.46 0.74
CA LYS A 166 17.66 1.94 -0.65
C LYS A 166 17.97 3.43 -0.70
N THR A 167 18.76 3.82 -1.71
CA THR A 167 19.27 5.18 -1.89
C THR A 167 18.90 5.73 -3.27
N MET A 168 19.00 7.06 -3.40
CA MET A 168 18.85 7.80 -4.66
C MET A 168 20.19 7.99 -5.35
N THR A 169 20.20 8.10 -6.67
CA THR A 169 21.36 8.37 -7.51
C THR A 169 21.05 9.43 -8.57
N PRO A 170 21.98 10.34 -8.89
CA PRO A 170 23.29 10.56 -8.26
C PRO A 170 23.16 11.06 -6.81
N PRO A 171 24.24 10.95 -6.00
CA PRO A 171 24.24 11.55 -4.67
C PRO A 171 24.18 13.08 -4.76
N ASP A 172 23.84 13.73 -3.65
CA ASP A 172 23.88 15.19 -3.53
C ASP A 172 25.28 15.75 -3.83
N PRO A 173 25.42 16.72 -4.75
CA PRO A 173 26.70 17.37 -5.05
C PRO A 173 27.37 18.02 -3.82
N ALA A 174 26.59 18.42 -2.82
CA ALA A 174 27.13 18.94 -1.56
C ALA A 174 27.77 17.83 -0.71
N ASN A 175 27.35 16.56 -0.92
CA ASN A 175 27.81 15.38 -0.19
C ASN A 175 28.04 14.18 -1.13
N PRO A 176 28.95 14.26 -2.11
CA PRO A 176 29.06 13.28 -3.19
C PRO A 176 29.50 11.88 -2.72
N THR A 177 30.00 11.76 -1.51
CA THR A 177 30.42 10.48 -0.92
C THR A 177 29.34 9.83 -0.06
N THR A 178 28.27 10.56 0.28
CA THR A 178 27.17 10.06 1.12
C THR A 178 25.96 9.79 0.25
N PRO A 179 25.49 8.53 0.15
CA PRO A 179 24.27 8.24 -0.59
C PRO A 179 23.08 8.99 0.02
N TYR A 180 22.25 9.59 -0.83
CA TYR A 180 20.99 10.18 -0.39
C TYR A 180 19.97 9.05 -0.12
N ALA A 181 19.45 8.98 1.10
CA ALA A 181 18.51 7.92 1.46
C ALA A 181 17.16 8.11 0.75
N LEU A 182 16.64 7.04 0.15
CA LEU A 182 15.27 7.04 -0.34
C LEU A 182 14.31 7.18 0.85
N GLU A 183 13.26 7.97 0.69
CA GLU A 183 12.21 8.16 1.70
C GLU A 183 11.70 6.83 2.28
N ARG A 184 11.45 6.77 3.60
CA ARG A 184 11.06 5.55 4.31
C ARG A 184 9.76 4.93 3.77
N SER A 185 8.81 5.74 3.36
CA SER A 185 7.54 5.29 2.78
C SER A 185 7.71 4.64 1.40
N ALA A 186 8.82 4.91 0.72
CA ALA A 186 9.15 4.37 -0.58
C ALA A 186 10.12 3.17 -0.52
N GLN A 187 10.63 2.80 0.65
CA GLN A 187 11.46 1.61 0.85
C GLN A 187 10.67 0.31 0.61
N PRO A 188 11.31 -0.83 0.30
CA PRO A 188 10.65 -2.13 0.22
C PRO A 188 9.95 -2.52 1.51
N GLY A 189 10.57 -2.27 2.65
CA GLY A 189 10.04 -2.51 4.00
C GLY A 189 9.89 -1.22 4.80
N THR A 190 9.13 -1.31 5.88
CA THR A 190 8.92 -0.19 6.81
C THR A 190 9.88 -0.20 8.00
N GLY A 191 10.49 -1.38 8.28
CA GLY A 191 11.28 -1.61 9.48
C GLY A 191 10.45 -1.71 10.76
N SER A 192 9.12 -1.66 10.69
CA SER A 192 8.21 -1.80 11.82
C SER A 192 7.56 -3.17 11.85
N THR A 193 7.29 -3.67 13.06
CA THR A 193 6.34 -4.76 13.27
C THR A 193 4.96 -4.14 13.47
N ASP A 194 3.96 -4.62 12.73
CA ASP A 194 2.61 -4.09 12.81
C ASP A 194 1.63 -5.19 13.19
N MET A 195 0.62 -4.85 14.01
CA MET A 195 -0.55 -5.69 14.27
C MET A 195 -1.57 -5.49 13.16
N LEU A 196 -2.18 -6.59 12.72
CA LEU A 196 -3.24 -6.64 11.72
C LEU A 196 -4.50 -7.19 12.38
N LEU A 197 -5.63 -6.48 12.22
CA LEU A 197 -6.95 -6.93 12.68
C LEU A 197 -7.94 -6.79 11.54
N GLY A 198 -8.52 -7.91 11.11
CA GLY A 198 -9.47 -7.95 10.01
C GLY A 198 -10.80 -8.56 10.41
N ALA A 199 -11.84 -8.20 9.66
CA ALA A 199 -13.15 -8.83 9.71
C ALA A 199 -13.77 -8.83 8.32
N TYR A 200 -14.62 -9.83 8.05
CA TYR A 200 -15.30 -9.93 6.76
C TYR A 200 -16.70 -10.55 6.92
N TYR A 201 -17.53 -10.27 5.94
CA TYR A 201 -18.83 -10.89 5.72
C TYR A 201 -19.06 -11.04 4.22
N HIS A 202 -19.61 -12.17 3.80
CA HIS A 202 -20.08 -12.38 2.43
C HIS A 202 -21.44 -13.07 2.44
N ASN A 203 -22.21 -12.87 1.37
CA ASN A 203 -23.51 -13.49 1.18
C ASN A 203 -23.79 -13.68 -0.32
N ASP A 204 -24.14 -14.90 -0.71
CA ASP A 204 -24.73 -15.21 -1.99
C ASP A 204 -26.25 -15.07 -1.85
N ILE A 205 -26.86 -14.25 -2.69
CA ILE A 205 -28.29 -13.95 -2.61
C ILE A 205 -29.09 -15.17 -3.06
N GLU A 206 -29.97 -15.67 -2.19
CA GLU A 206 -30.83 -16.83 -2.49
C GLU A 206 -31.67 -16.58 -3.75
N ASP A 207 -31.80 -17.60 -4.59
CA ASP A 207 -32.50 -17.54 -5.88
C ASP A 207 -31.93 -16.50 -6.88
N SER A 208 -30.69 -16.02 -6.66
CA SER A 208 -30.02 -15.06 -7.52
C SER A 208 -28.58 -15.49 -7.81
N PRO A 209 -28.04 -15.20 -9.01
CA PRO A 209 -26.62 -15.42 -9.28
C PRO A 209 -25.68 -14.39 -8.61
N TRP A 210 -26.22 -13.36 -7.96
CA TRP A 210 -25.42 -12.32 -7.32
C TRP A 210 -24.91 -12.75 -5.95
N GLY A 211 -23.64 -12.50 -5.72
CA GLY A 211 -23.07 -12.49 -4.38
C GLY A 211 -22.41 -11.14 -4.09
N TRP A 212 -22.23 -10.85 -2.82
CA TRP A 212 -21.55 -9.64 -2.35
C TRP A 212 -20.73 -9.90 -1.08
N PHE A 213 -19.76 -9.04 -0.83
CA PHE A 213 -18.97 -9.10 0.39
C PHE A 213 -18.62 -7.72 0.90
N ALA A 214 -18.28 -7.68 2.19
CA ALA A 214 -17.67 -6.54 2.86
C ALA A 214 -16.49 -7.03 3.70
N SER A 215 -15.36 -6.36 3.65
CA SER A 215 -14.23 -6.65 4.51
C SER A 215 -13.54 -5.39 5.00
N GLY A 216 -12.96 -5.45 6.19
CA GLY A 216 -12.18 -4.38 6.77
C GLY A 216 -10.88 -4.89 7.34
N LEU A 217 -9.79 -4.13 7.19
CA LEU A 217 -8.47 -4.44 7.74
C LEU A 217 -7.87 -3.20 8.40
N LEU A 218 -7.57 -3.31 9.69
CA LEU A 218 -6.81 -2.32 10.46
C LEU A 218 -5.36 -2.79 10.59
N GLN A 219 -4.41 -1.90 10.32
CA GLN A 219 -2.97 -2.12 10.54
C GLN A 219 -2.42 -1.02 11.42
N SER A 220 -1.66 -1.41 12.45
CA SER A 220 -1.04 -0.48 13.40
C SER A 220 0.36 -0.94 13.81
N ALA A 221 1.35 -0.07 13.69
CA ALA A 221 2.71 -0.36 14.11
C ALA A 221 2.80 -0.50 15.63
N VAL A 222 3.35 -1.63 16.10
CA VAL A 222 3.61 -1.93 17.51
C VAL A 222 5.08 -1.79 17.88
N SER A 223 5.99 -1.84 16.89
CA SER A 223 7.39 -1.49 17.05
C SER A 223 7.84 -0.57 15.92
N THR A 224 8.92 0.16 16.16
CA THR A 224 9.48 1.14 15.21
C THR A 224 10.97 0.96 15.09
N ARG A 225 11.56 1.47 14.01
CA ARG A 225 12.99 1.45 13.78
C ARG A 225 13.45 2.78 13.18
N ASP A 226 14.63 3.26 13.60
CA ASP A 226 15.30 4.46 13.09
C ASP A 226 14.41 5.70 13.17
N ASP A 227 13.72 5.88 14.31
CA ASP A 227 12.81 6.99 14.56
C ASP A 227 11.80 7.23 13.40
N TYR A 228 11.26 6.13 12.89
CA TYR A 228 10.18 6.11 11.90
C TYR A 228 9.06 5.18 12.35
N ARG A 229 7.85 5.71 12.40
CA ARG A 229 6.63 4.97 12.68
C ARG A 229 5.64 5.17 11.55
N PRO A 230 5.30 4.11 10.77
CA PRO A 230 4.24 4.22 9.77
C PRO A 230 2.90 4.57 10.42
N GLY A 231 2.15 5.44 9.77
CA GLY A 231 0.80 5.79 10.19
C GLY A 231 -0.13 4.57 10.18
N ASN A 232 -1.02 4.50 11.15
CA ASN A 232 -2.06 3.48 11.15
C ASN A 232 -2.86 3.55 9.85
N SER A 233 -3.27 2.40 9.33
CA SER A 233 -4.11 2.34 8.13
C SER A 233 -5.37 1.51 8.38
N PHE A 234 -6.43 1.90 7.68
CA PHE A 234 -7.69 1.17 7.64
C PHE A 234 -8.12 1.03 6.18
N ASN A 235 -8.37 -0.21 5.76
CA ASN A 235 -8.90 -0.55 4.45
C ASN A 235 -10.31 -1.11 4.61
N LEU A 236 -11.21 -0.69 3.75
CA LEU A 236 -12.58 -1.17 3.66
C LEU A 236 -12.87 -1.54 2.22
N ASP A 237 -13.29 -2.78 1.99
CA ASP A 237 -13.64 -3.29 0.68
C ASP A 237 -15.11 -3.72 0.68
N LEU A 238 -15.83 -3.26 -0.33
CA LEU A 238 -17.18 -3.72 -0.66
C LEU A 238 -17.13 -4.28 -2.07
N GLY A 239 -17.66 -5.47 -2.29
CA GLY A 239 -17.64 -6.05 -3.61
C GLY A 239 -18.88 -6.85 -3.92
N ALA A 240 -19.08 -7.08 -5.22
CA ALA A 240 -20.10 -7.95 -5.75
C ALA A 240 -19.51 -8.83 -6.85
N HIS A 241 -20.07 -10.01 -7.02
CA HIS A 241 -19.73 -10.91 -8.10
C HIS A 241 -20.98 -11.45 -8.80
N TYR A 242 -20.82 -11.78 -10.07
CA TYR A 242 -21.86 -12.35 -10.91
C TYR A 242 -21.27 -13.39 -11.87
N PRO A 243 -21.61 -14.67 -11.76
CA PRO A 243 -21.18 -15.70 -12.69
C PRO A 243 -21.97 -15.59 -14.02
N PHE A 244 -21.32 -15.11 -15.07
CA PHE A 244 -21.88 -15.09 -16.42
C PHE A 244 -22.00 -16.48 -17.02
N SER A 245 -21.10 -17.38 -16.61
CA SER A 245 -21.08 -18.79 -17.00
C SER A 245 -20.30 -19.60 -15.93
N PRO A 246 -20.31 -20.94 -16.01
CA PRO A 246 -19.49 -21.76 -15.10
C PRO A 246 -17.99 -21.48 -15.15
N ALA A 247 -17.51 -20.84 -16.22
CA ALA A 247 -16.10 -20.51 -16.40
C ALA A 247 -15.77 -19.03 -16.21
N LEU A 248 -16.76 -18.12 -16.21
CA LEU A 248 -16.52 -16.68 -16.19
C LEU A 248 -17.36 -15.98 -15.14
N THR A 249 -16.71 -15.30 -14.22
CA THR A 249 -17.33 -14.46 -13.18
C THR A 249 -16.90 -13.00 -13.34
N GLY A 250 -17.89 -12.11 -13.38
CA GLY A 250 -17.68 -10.67 -13.28
C GLY A 250 -17.50 -10.26 -11.83
N LEU A 251 -16.58 -9.34 -11.59
CA LEU A 251 -16.20 -8.85 -10.27
C LEU A 251 -16.28 -7.32 -10.26
N LEU A 252 -16.76 -6.74 -9.18
CA LEU A 252 -16.77 -5.30 -8.99
C LEU A 252 -16.47 -5.00 -7.53
N GLN A 253 -15.51 -4.14 -7.27
CA GLN A 253 -15.16 -3.74 -5.90
C GLN A 253 -15.10 -2.21 -5.77
N LEU A 254 -15.47 -1.72 -4.58
CA LEU A 254 -15.15 -0.40 -4.05
C LEU A 254 -14.13 -0.60 -2.93
N ASN A 255 -12.95 0.03 -3.07
CA ASN A 255 -11.87 -0.11 -2.13
C ASN A 255 -11.57 1.27 -1.53
N ALA A 256 -11.87 1.45 -0.24
CA ALA A 256 -11.56 2.65 0.50
C ALA A 256 -10.30 2.41 1.37
N GLN A 257 -9.37 3.34 1.30
CA GLN A 257 -8.13 3.32 2.08
C GLN A 257 -8.01 4.60 2.88
N PHE A 258 -7.63 4.48 4.15
CA PHE A 258 -7.33 5.58 5.05
C PHE A 258 -5.98 5.29 5.67
N LYS A 259 -5.04 6.23 5.56
CA LYS A 259 -3.73 6.17 6.22
C LYS A 259 -3.48 7.45 6.98
N TYR A 260 -3.18 7.33 8.27
CA TYR A 260 -2.71 8.45 9.08
C TYR A 260 -1.29 8.84 8.67
N ARG A 261 -0.83 10.00 9.13
CA ARG A 261 0.54 10.46 8.90
C ARG A 261 1.53 9.50 9.56
N ASP A 262 2.63 9.28 8.89
CA ASP A 262 3.82 8.68 9.49
C ASP A 262 4.40 9.66 10.52
N THR A 263 5.09 9.15 11.54
CA THR A 263 5.65 9.96 12.63
C THR A 263 7.09 9.55 12.92
N GLY A 264 7.84 10.47 13.58
CA GLY A 264 9.27 10.33 13.86
C GLY A 264 10.11 11.26 12.98
N LEU A 265 11.41 11.36 13.28
CA LEU A 265 12.33 12.27 12.57
C LEU A 265 12.54 11.87 11.08
N ASN A 266 12.41 10.57 10.79
CA ASN A 266 12.54 10.05 9.43
C ASN A 266 11.19 9.87 8.73
N ALA A 267 10.12 10.49 9.25
CA ALA A 267 8.80 10.48 8.62
C ALA A 267 8.63 11.69 7.69
N ASN A 268 7.95 11.47 6.56
CA ASN A 268 7.54 12.57 5.70
C ASN A 268 6.32 13.28 6.30
N PRO A 269 6.38 14.59 6.58
CA PRO A 269 5.26 15.35 7.14
C PRO A 269 4.01 15.38 6.23
N ALA A 270 4.19 15.25 4.92
CA ALA A 270 3.10 15.17 3.96
C ALA A 270 2.49 13.76 3.82
N SER A 271 3.00 12.74 4.54
CA SER A 271 2.56 11.35 4.40
C SER A 271 1.09 11.12 4.78
N GLY A 272 0.54 10.00 4.29
CA GLY A 272 -0.83 9.59 4.56
C GLY A 272 -1.88 10.31 3.71
N GLY A 273 -3.14 9.95 3.93
CA GLY A 273 -4.27 10.43 3.15
C GLY A 273 -5.37 9.39 3.07
N HIS A 274 -6.29 9.56 2.13
CA HIS A 274 -7.35 8.59 1.89
C HIS A 274 -7.73 8.52 0.42
N SER A 275 -8.24 7.38 0.00
CA SER A 275 -8.74 7.16 -1.36
C SER A 275 -9.99 6.29 -1.37
N LEU A 276 -10.80 6.46 -2.41
CA LEU A 276 -11.89 5.56 -2.79
C LEU A 276 -11.66 5.18 -4.24
N ASN A 277 -11.59 3.88 -4.49
CA ASN A 277 -11.30 3.34 -5.80
C ASN A 277 -12.44 2.41 -6.27
N LEU A 278 -12.72 2.40 -7.57
CA LEU A 278 -13.61 1.45 -8.24
C LEU A 278 -12.75 0.44 -9.00
N SER A 279 -13.03 -0.84 -8.81
CA SER A 279 -12.21 -1.93 -9.35
C SER A 279 -13.09 -2.96 -10.05
N PRO A 280 -13.47 -2.76 -11.33
CA PRO A 280 -14.03 -3.80 -12.16
C PRO A 280 -12.98 -4.86 -12.47
N GLY A 281 -13.43 -6.12 -12.51
CA GLY A 281 -12.57 -7.27 -12.76
C GLY A 281 -13.32 -8.45 -13.35
N LEU A 282 -12.55 -9.45 -13.75
CA LEU A 282 -13.03 -10.73 -14.24
C LEU A 282 -12.22 -11.86 -13.60
N SER A 283 -12.87 -12.98 -13.35
CA SER A 283 -12.24 -14.25 -12.98
C SER A 283 -12.63 -15.33 -13.96
N PHE A 284 -11.67 -16.11 -14.43
CA PHE A 284 -11.85 -17.14 -15.43
C PHE A 284 -11.29 -18.48 -14.94
N VAL A 285 -12.09 -19.52 -14.91
CA VAL A 285 -11.68 -20.90 -14.58
C VAL A 285 -10.89 -21.48 -15.76
N VAL A 286 -9.57 -21.64 -15.59
CA VAL A 286 -8.66 -22.15 -16.65
C VAL A 286 -8.40 -23.65 -16.52
N ALA A 287 -8.55 -24.20 -15.31
CA ALA A 287 -8.44 -25.63 -15.01
C ALA A 287 -9.24 -25.93 -13.72
N PRO A 288 -9.49 -27.22 -13.38
CA PRO A 288 -10.09 -27.55 -12.10
C PRO A 288 -9.33 -26.88 -10.95
N LYS A 289 -10.08 -26.19 -10.07
CA LYS A 289 -9.55 -25.44 -8.91
C LYS A 289 -8.51 -24.37 -9.26
N THR A 290 -8.42 -23.92 -10.51
CA THR A 290 -7.47 -22.90 -10.97
C THR A 290 -8.20 -21.78 -11.67
N ASN A 291 -8.06 -20.56 -11.13
CA ASN A 291 -8.65 -19.36 -11.69
C ASN A 291 -7.56 -18.36 -12.08
N LEU A 292 -7.70 -17.80 -13.28
CA LEU A 292 -6.98 -16.59 -13.71
C LEU A 292 -7.90 -15.39 -13.50
N TYR A 293 -7.40 -14.32 -12.94
CA TYR A 293 -8.20 -13.13 -12.69
C TYR A 293 -7.46 -11.84 -13.04
N GLY A 294 -8.23 -10.77 -13.23
CA GLY A 294 -7.67 -9.45 -13.45
C GLY A 294 -8.63 -8.36 -13.04
N PHE A 295 -8.06 -7.23 -12.57
CA PHE A 295 -8.77 -6.03 -12.18
C PHE A 295 -8.11 -4.81 -12.80
N VAL A 296 -8.91 -3.83 -13.16
CA VAL A 296 -8.46 -2.45 -13.37
C VAL A 296 -9.07 -1.60 -12.27
N GLN A 297 -8.23 -0.86 -11.56
CA GLN A 297 -8.66 0.02 -10.48
C GLN A 297 -8.54 1.47 -10.92
N VAL A 298 -9.60 2.25 -10.71
CA VAL A 298 -9.66 3.69 -11.02
C VAL A 298 -9.99 4.45 -9.74
N ALA A 299 -9.22 5.48 -9.45
CA ALA A 299 -9.48 6.34 -8.30
C ALA A 299 -10.68 7.25 -8.55
N LEU A 300 -11.73 7.11 -7.73
CA LEU A 300 -12.89 8.00 -7.69
C LEU A 300 -12.61 9.24 -6.84
N LEU A 301 -11.96 9.05 -5.70
CA LEU A 301 -11.55 10.10 -4.78
C LEU A 301 -10.12 9.82 -4.31
N GLN A 302 -9.32 10.88 -4.24
CA GLN A 302 -7.98 10.85 -3.66
C GLN A 302 -7.75 12.13 -2.87
N TYR A 303 -7.28 11.97 -1.65
CA TYR A 303 -6.85 13.05 -0.78
C TYR A 303 -5.45 12.72 -0.25
N ALA A 304 -4.49 13.57 -0.56
CA ALA A 304 -3.12 13.49 -0.09
C ALA A 304 -2.88 14.54 1.00
N ASN A 305 -2.39 14.14 2.16
CA ASN A 305 -1.98 15.11 3.16
C ASN A 305 -0.89 16.03 2.59
N ILE A 306 -0.88 17.27 3.00
CA ILE A 306 0.16 18.25 2.69
C ILE A 306 1.07 18.44 3.90
N ASP A 307 2.31 18.85 3.70
CA ASP A 307 3.14 19.32 4.80
C ASP A 307 2.55 20.63 5.35
N PRO A 308 2.27 20.72 6.66
CA PRO A 308 1.80 21.97 7.28
C PRO A 308 2.81 23.13 7.17
N ALA A 309 4.12 22.82 7.10
CA ALA A 309 5.19 23.79 6.95
C ALA A 309 5.41 24.23 5.51
N ASP A 310 5.08 23.38 4.53
CA ASP A 310 5.16 23.66 3.10
C ASP A 310 3.88 23.20 2.37
N PRO A 311 2.87 24.08 2.26
CA PRO A 311 1.64 23.74 1.54
C PRO A 311 1.82 23.41 0.04
N GLY A 312 2.96 23.73 -0.55
CA GLY A 312 3.34 23.36 -1.92
C GLY A 312 3.88 21.93 -2.05
N ALA A 313 4.29 21.32 -0.94
CA ALA A 313 4.73 19.94 -0.90
C ALA A 313 3.52 19.00 -0.83
N GLY A 314 3.29 18.26 -1.89
CA GLY A 314 2.22 17.27 -2.02
C GLY A 314 2.73 15.84 -2.05
N GLN A 315 1.90 14.93 -2.54
CA GLN A 315 2.26 13.53 -2.74
C GLN A 315 1.94 13.11 -4.17
N LEU A 316 2.81 12.28 -4.76
CA LEU A 316 2.49 11.60 -6.01
C LEU A 316 1.39 10.57 -5.77
N THR A 317 0.36 10.60 -6.61
CA THR A 317 -0.76 9.65 -6.55
C THR A 317 -0.95 8.97 -7.90
N ALA A 318 -1.42 7.71 -7.86
CA ALA A 318 -1.74 6.94 -9.04
C ALA A 318 -3.23 7.09 -9.37
N PRO A 319 -3.61 7.64 -10.53
CA PRO A 319 -5.02 7.79 -10.93
C PRO A 319 -5.66 6.45 -11.29
N TRP A 320 -4.87 5.47 -11.67
CA TRP A 320 -5.29 4.10 -11.98
C TRP A 320 -4.20 3.10 -11.65
N SER A 321 -4.59 1.85 -11.49
CA SER A 321 -3.70 0.70 -11.32
C SER A 321 -4.35 -0.55 -11.92
N PHE A 322 -3.61 -1.63 -12.03
CA PHE A 322 -4.19 -2.93 -12.37
C PHE A 322 -3.54 -4.05 -11.56
N ALA A 323 -4.26 -5.14 -11.44
CA ALA A 323 -3.76 -6.40 -10.88
C ALA A 323 -4.20 -7.56 -11.77
N VAL A 324 -3.31 -8.54 -11.95
CA VAL A 324 -3.60 -9.82 -12.59
C VAL A 324 -2.99 -10.93 -11.74
N GLY A 325 -3.66 -12.08 -11.67
CA GLY A 325 -3.14 -13.16 -10.86
C GLY A 325 -3.77 -14.49 -11.19
N VAL A 326 -3.23 -15.52 -10.58
CA VAL A 326 -3.71 -16.88 -10.66
C VAL A 326 -3.81 -17.45 -9.25
N ASN A 327 -4.94 -18.06 -8.94
CA ASN A 327 -5.09 -18.85 -7.73
C ASN A 327 -5.33 -20.32 -8.05
N HIS A 328 -4.81 -21.18 -7.20
CA HIS A 328 -5.00 -22.62 -7.24
C HIS A 328 -5.30 -23.14 -5.84
N SER A 329 -6.30 -24.01 -5.76
CA SER A 329 -6.68 -24.72 -4.52
C SER A 329 -6.35 -26.20 -4.62
N TYR A 330 -5.86 -26.79 -3.52
CA TYR A 330 -5.45 -28.20 -3.41
C TYR A 330 -6.42 -29.04 -2.60
#